data_e0063cbf66d703991351b43c0422b3e1
#
_entry.id   e0063cbf66d703991351b43c0422b3e1
#
_cell.length_a   1.000
_cell.length_b   1.000
_cell.length_c   1.000
_cell.angle_alpha   90.00
_cell.angle_beta   90.00
_cell.angle_gamma   90.00
#
_symmetry.space_group_name_H-M   'P 1'
#
loop_
_entity.id
_entity.type
_entity.pdbx_description
1 polymer ?
#
loop_
_entity_poly.entity_id
_entity_poly.type
_entity_poly.pdbx_seq_one_letter_code
_entity_poly.pdbx_strand_id
1 'polypeptide(L)'
;MKKVVSLFLMLIIFSVGGVLAERCNLEASMINQDPYPSLQGDYVKIVFQLDGIANTECGLVEFELVNKYPISFDLPEQAKITVDAGTYRKDFSSFLIAPFKVRVDANALDGDNPIEIKYRYSGNEAYETKQFDLNIKDTRADFEIHVKNYNIATKIITFEILNIGESDIEALTVEIPKQENIVIKGSNRNIVGDLDSNEYTTADFEAAPEDGEINVKLTYTDSINERRSVAKNVYFNSEYFKGRVADQKSSNTGWYLFILVVGGLIGYYFYRRYKKKKAREEHRKRH
;
A
#
# COMPACT_ATOMS: atom_id res chain seq x y z
N MET A 1 10.70 84.84 27.83
CA MET A 1 11.19 84.39 26.50
C MET A 1 11.87 83.01 26.55
N LYS A 2 12.85 82.77 27.44
CA LYS A 2 13.59 81.50 27.55
C LYS A 2 12.73 80.27 27.84
N LYS A 3 11.66 80.36 28.62
CA LYS A 3 10.74 79.27 28.96
C LYS A 3 9.82 78.88 27.80
N VAL A 4 9.41 79.86 26.97
CA VAL A 4 8.55 79.64 25.80
C VAL A 4 9.37 78.95 24.64
N VAL A 5 10.64 79.35 24.49
CA VAL A 5 11.54 78.69 23.50
C VAL A 5 11.83 77.23 23.88
N SER A 6 12.01 76.97 25.20
CA SER A 6 12.23 75.61 25.70
C SER A 6 11.00 74.71 25.47
N LEU A 7 9.77 75.28 25.67
CA LEU A 7 8.53 74.52 25.43
C LEU A 7 8.31 74.21 23.96
N PHE A 8 8.69 75.17 23.06
CA PHE A 8 8.60 74.98 21.61
C PHE A 8 9.60 73.97 21.06
N LEU A 9 10.84 73.95 21.66
CA LEU A 9 11.85 72.97 21.33
C LEU A 9 11.43 71.56 21.78
N MET A 10 10.77 71.44 22.94
CA MET A 10 10.24 70.17 23.44
C MET A 10 9.08 69.61 22.64
N LEU A 11 8.26 70.51 22.06
CA LEU A 11 7.14 70.14 21.17
C LEU A 11 7.60 69.62 19.81
N ILE A 12 8.75 70.14 19.29
CA ILE A 12 9.36 69.71 18.02
C ILE A 12 9.99 68.31 18.16
N ILE A 13 10.55 67.97 19.33
CA ILE A 13 11.14 66.64 19.60
C ILE A 13 10.06 65.57 19.67
N PHE A 14 8.84 65.93 20.13
CA PHE A 14 7.73 64.96 20.18
C PHE A 14 7.02 64.72 18.83
N SER A 15 7.27 65.56 17.82
CA SER A 15 6.64 65.38 16.49
C SER A 15 7.47 64.53 15.52
N VAL A 16 8.64 64.03 15.92
CA VAL A 16 9.32 62.94 15.22
C VAL A 16 8.77 61.60 15.70
N GLY A 17 7.46 61.45 15.67
CA GLY A 17 6.82 60.15 15.68
C GLY A 17 7.29 59.41 14.44
N GLY A 18 8.21 58.48 14.66
CA GLY A 18 8.69 57.60 13.61
C GLY A 18 7.48 56.97 12.92
N VAL A 19 7.27 57.31 11.66
CA VAL A 19 6.46 56.52 10.75
C VAL A 19 7.20 55.17 10.70
N LEU A 20 6.78 54.22 11.52
CA LEU A 20 7.17 52.86 11.33
C LEU A 20 6.60 52.47 9.96
N ALA A 21 7.43 52.60 8.92
CA ALA A 21 7.09 52.00 7.64
C ALA A 21 6.75 50.53 7.95
N GLU A 22 5.55 50.15 7.59
CA GLU A 22 5.08 48.78 7.75
C GLU A 22 5.99 47.92 6.85
N ARG A 23 6.96 47.24 7.48
CA ARG A 23 7.92 46.42 6.74
C ARG A 23 7.19 45.31 6.06
N CYS A 24 7.61 44.93 4.88
CA CYS A 24 7.13 43.74 4.21
C CYS A 24 7.29 42.53 5.15
N ASN A 25 6.19 41.88 5.44
CA ASN A 25 6.15 40.68 6.25
C ASN A 25 5.38 39.60 5.47
N LEU A 26 6.11 38.64 4.94
CA LEU A 26 5.56 37.54 4.16
C LEU A 26 5.46 36.31 5.04
N GLU A 27 4.36 35.60 4.98
CA GLU A 27 4.15 34.35 5.69
C GLU A 27 3.66 33.27 4.73
N ALA A 28 4.38 32.16 4.64
CA ALA A 28 4.02 31.03 3.80
C ALA A 28 3.37 29.91 4.58
N SER A 29 2.34 29.29 4.02
CA SER A 29 1.68 28.10 4.50
C SER A 29 1.45 27.11 3.36
N MET A 30 1.50 25.81 3.65
CA MET A 30 1.07 24.77 2.74
C MET A 30 -0.42 24.52 2.98
N ILE A 31 -1.25 24.71 1.96
CA ILE A 31 -2.71 24.65 2.09
C ILE A 31 -3.32 23.39 1.47
N ASN A 32 -2.59 22.73 0.57
CA ASN A 32 -3.09 21.51 -0.06
C ASN A 32 -1.97 20.62 -0.57
N GLN A 33 -2.22 19.33 -0.54
CA GLN A 33 -1.48 18.25 -1.18
C GLN A 33 -2.49 17.34 -1.87
N ASP A 34 -2.31 17.05 -3.15
CA ASP A 34 -3.23 16.22 -3.94
C ASP A 34 -2.46 15.36 -4.95
N PRO A 35 -2.51 14.02 -4.81
CA PRO A 35 -3.22 13.23 -3.82
C PRO A 35 -2.64 13.32 -2.40
N TYR A 36 -3.45 12.97 -1.39
CA TYR A 36 -3.04 12.81 -0.01
C TYR A 36 -3.43 11.40 0.51
N PRO A 37 -2.47 10.55 0.90
CA PRO A 37 -1.01 10.72 0.74
C PRO A 37 -0.57 10.74 -0.73
N SER A 38 0.63 11.27 -0.99
CA SER A 38 1.27 11.15 -2.30
C SER A 38 1.87 9.77 -2.47
N LEU A 39 2.03 9.34 -3.73
CA LEU A 39 2.61 8.04 -4.04
C LEU A 39 4.04 8.19 -4.54
N GLN A 40 4.88 7.25 -4.18
CA GLN A 40 6.24 7.14 -4.71
C GLN A 40 6.21 6.99 -6.24
N GLY A 41 7.06 7.74 -6.92
CA GLY A 41 7.18 7.73 -8.38
C GLY A 41 6.11 8.49 -9.16
N ASP A 42 5.01 8.88 -8.50
CA ASP A 42 3.89 9.58 -9.10
C ASP A 42 3.98 11.10 -8.94
N TYR A 43 3.06 11.81 -9.59
CA TYR A 43 2.96 13.25 -9.46
C TYR A 43 2.06 13.65 -8.30
N VAL A 44 2.47 14.70 -7.61
CA VAL A 44 1.67 15.39 -6.60
C VAL A 44 1.54 16.87 -6.94
N LYS A 45 0.37 17.44 -6.68
CA LYS A 45 0.12 18.88 -6.73
C LYS A 45 0.17 19.42 -5.30
N ILE A 46 1.14 20.28 -5.03
CA ILE A 46 1.31 20.96 -3.75
C ILE A 46 0.92 22.42 -3.94
N VAL A 47 0.12 22.95 -3.04
CA VAL A 47 -0.34 24.33 -3.11
C VAL A 47 0.06 25.06 -1.85
N PHE A 48 0.79 26.15 -2.03
CA PHE A 48 1.16 27.08 -0.97
C PHE A 48 0.35 28.36 -1.06
N GLN A 49 0.14 28.98 0.08
CA GLN A 49 -0.35 30.34 0.22
C GLN A 49 0.75 31.19 0.81
N LEU A 50 0.98 32.37 0.21
CA LEU A 50 1.87 33.40 0.74
C LEU A 50 1.04 34.63 1.09
N ASP A 51 0.93 34.89 2.38
CA ASP A 51 0.27 36.04 2.93
C ASP A 51 1.22 37.25 3.02
N GLY A 52 0.66 38.46 3.23
CA GLY A 52 1.43 39.68 3.32
C GLY A 52 1.71 40.37 1.97
N ILE A 53 1.41 39.71 0.85
CA ILE A 53 1.67 40.22 -0.50
C ILE A 53 0.79 41.44 -0.87
N ALA A 54 -0.27 41.73 -0.09
CA ALA A 54 -1.08 42.92 -0.26
C ALA A 54 -0.30 44.22 0.01
N ASN A 55 0.81 44.17 0.74
CA ASN A 55 1.65 45.31 1.05
C ASN A 55 2.53 45.66 -0.16
N THR A 56 2.31 46.83 -0.77
CA THR A 56 3.06 47.35 -1.92
C THR A 56 4.54 47.57 -1.64
N GLU A 57 4.93 47.76 -0.37
CA GLU A 57 6.35 47.89 0.06
C GLU A 57 7.16 46.62 -0.19
N CYS A 58 6.49 45.46 -0.39
CA CYS A 58 7.18 44.23 -0.77
C CYS A 58 7.75 44.28 -2.21
N GLY A 59 7.14 45.09 -3.08
CA GLY A 59 7.58 45.19 -4.49
C GLY A 59 7.50 43.85 -5.21
N LEU A 60 8.56 43.47 -5.89
CA LEU A 60 8.63 42.18 -6.57
C LEU A 60 8.91 41.05 -5.56
N VAL A 61 8.03 40.08 -5.53
CA VAL A 61 8.14 38.89 -4.66
C VAL A 61 8.47 37.68 -5.52
N GLU A 62 9.50 36.97 -5.10
CA GLU A 62 9.92 35.69 -5.67
C GLU A 62 9.57 34.58 -4.69
N PHE A 63 8.91 33.53 -5.15
CA PHE A 63 8.56 32.33 -4.38
C PHE A 63 9.05 31.09 -5.14
N GLU A 64 9.75 30.20 -4.48
CA GLU A 64 10.33 29.01 -5.11
C GLU A 64 10.17 27.78 -4.22
N LEU A 65 9.68 26.69 -4.80
CA LEU A 65 9.76 25.36 -4.19
C LEU A 65 11.11 24.73 -4.58
N VAL A 66 11.93 24.40 -3.57
CA VAL A 66 13.29 23.91 -3.80
C VAL A 66 13.28 22.54 -4.44
N ASN A 67 13.91 22.41 -5.60
CA ASN A 67 14.04 21.15 -6.34
C ASN A 67 15.09 20.25 -5.66
N LYS A 68 14.68 19.49 -4.67
CA LYS A 68 15.52 18.50 -3.97
C LYS A 68 14.66 17.32 -3.48
N TYR A 69 15.32 16.20 -3.20
CA TYR A 69 14.66 15.03 -2.58
C TYR A 69 13.74 15.47 -1.43
N PRO A 70 12.50 14.96 -1.33
CA PRO A 70 11.94 13.80 -2.06
C PRO A 70 11.22 14.15 -3.37
N ILE A 71 11.32 15.40 -3.86
CA ILE A 71 10.59 15.85 -5.04
C ILE A 71 11.52 16.32 -6.17
N SER A 72 11.01 16.27 -7.40
CA SER A 72 11.68 16.81 -8.56
C SER A 72 10.69 17.46 -9.53
N PHE A 73 11.17 18.48 -10.27
CA PHE A 73 10.43 19.08 -11.37
C PHE A 73 10.87 18.48 -12.71
N ASP A 74 9.93 18.30 -13.63
CA ASP A 74 10.26 17.93 -15.01
C ASP A 74 11.03 19.06 -15.73
N LEU A 75 10.65 20.31 -15.45
CA LEU A 75 11.30 21.52 -15.96
C LEU A 75 11.66 22.46 -14.79
N PRO A 76 12.94 22.83 -14.61
CA PRO A 76 13.40 23.65 -13.49
C PRO A 76 12.70 25.01 -13.38
N GLU A 77 12.25 25.61 -14.49
CA GLU A 77 11.56 26.90 -14.52
C GLU A 77 10.22 26.87 -13.77
N GLN A 78 9.61 25.70 -13.65
CA GLN A 78 8.34 25.52 -12.92
C GLN A 78 8.48 25.63 -11.41
N ALA A 79 9.71 25.62 -10.90
CA ALA A 79 9.97 25.72 -9.47
C ALA A 79 9.77 27.13 -8.90
N LYS A 80 9.70 28.18 -9.75
CA LYS A 80 9.72 29.56 -9.32
C LYS A 80 8.50 30.35 -9.84
N ILE A 81 7.92 31.15 -8.96
CA ILE A 81 6.85 32.11 -9.27
C ILE A 81 7.33 33.50 -8.88
N THR A 82 7.06 34.48 -9.74
CA THR A 82 7.38 35.89 -9.49
C THR A 82 6.12 36.73 -9.65
N VAL A 83 5.85 37.61 -8.70
CA VAL A 83 4.63 38.45 -8.71
C VAL A 83 4.92 39.81 -8.08
N ASP A 84 4.28 40.85 -8.58
CA ASP A 84 4.30 42.17 -7.97
C ASP A 84 3.34 42.21 -6.77
N ALA A 85 3.83 42.69 -5.62
CA ALA A 85 3.02 42.84 -4.41
C ALA A 85 2.00 44.00 -4.59
N GLY A 86 0.85 43.85 -3.98
CA GLY A 86 -0.20 44.83 -3.98
C GLY A 86 -1.58 44.23 -3.75
N THR A 87 -2.57 45.10 -3.55
CA THR A 87 -3.96 44.72 -3.37
C THR A 87 -4.66 44.69 -4.71
N TYR A 88 -5.07 43.52 -5.14
CA TYR A 88 -5.74 43.30 -6.42
C TYR A 88 -7.28 43.54 -6.37
N ARG A 89 -7.87 43.56 -5.13
CA ARG A 89 -9.28 43.89 -4.90
C ARG A 89 -9.41 44.84 -3.74
N LYS A 90 -10.26 45.87 -3.90
CA LYS A 90 -10.40 46.97 -2.96
C LYS A 90 -10.80 46.54 -1.54
N ASP A 91 -11.63 45.50 -1.41
CA ASP A 91 -12.26 45.11 -0.13
C ASP A 91 -11.65 43.82 0.48
N PHE A 92 -10.56 43.28 -0.13
CA PHE A 92 -9.95 42.02 0.32
C PHE A 92 -8.43 42.11 0.31
N SER A 93 -7.81 41.55 1.33
CA SER A 93 -6.35 41.32 1.33
C SER A 93 -5.98 40.37 0.20
N SER A 94 -4.93 40.70 -0.54
CA SER A 94 -4.39 39.79 -1.57
C SER A 94 -3.41 38.83 -0.94
N PHE A 95 -3.43 37.59 -1.40
CA PHE A 95 -2.46 36.54 -1.10
C PHE A 95 -2.06 35.87 -2.40
N LEU A 96 -0.87 35.29 -2.44
CA LEU A 96 -0.42 34.48 -3.57
C LEU A 96 -0.82 33.00 -3.33
N ILE A 97 -1.51 32.42 -4.29
CA ILE A 97 -1.66 30.95 -4.37
C ILE A 97 -0.59 30.44 -5.34
N ALA A 98 0.28 29.60 -4.83
CA ALA A 98 1.43 29.02 -5.55
C ALA A 98 1.25 27.51 -5.73
N PRO A 99 0.63 27.03 -6.81
CA PRO A 99 0.52 25.62 -7.12
C PRO A 99 1.77 25.11 -7.82
N PHE A 100 2.29 23.98 -7.33
CA PHE A 100 3.40 23.25 -7.95
C PHE A 100 2.98 21.81 -8.26
N LYS A 101 3.29 21.35 -9.47
CA LYS A 101 3.19 19.94 -9.83
C LYS A 101 4.60 19.37 -9.87
N VAL A 102 4.87 18.41 -9.00
CA VAL A 102 6.17 17.78 -8.86
C VAL A 102 6.04 16.27 -8.94
N ARG A 103 7.12 15.61 -9.28
CA ARG A 103 7.23 14.15 -9.21
C ARG A 103 7.84 13.78 -7.85
N VAL A 104 7.23 12.84 -7.16
CA VAL A 104 7.79 12.22 -5.95
C VAL A 104 8.86 11.22 -6.37
N ASP A 105 9.98 11.18 -5.66
CA ASP A 105 11.03 10.20 -5.92
C ASP A 105 10.51 8.76 -5.71
N ALA A 106 10.92 7.85 -6.59
CA ALA A 106 10.49 6.45 -6.52
C ALA A 106 11.02 5.71 -5.27
N ASN A 107 12.05 6.26 -4.61
CA ASN A 107 12.61 5.76 -3.38
C ASN A 107 12.37 6.73 -2.20
N ALA A 108 11.34 7.58 -2.29
CA ALA A 108 10.97 8.43 -1.18
C ALA A 108 10.55 7.56 0.02
N LEU A 109 10.84 8.02 1.23
CA LEU A 109 10.48 7.26 2.43
C LEU A 109 8.97 7.32 2.67
N ASP A 110 8.42 6.25 3.23
CA ASP A 110 7.04 6.23 3.71
C ASP A 110 6.87 7.21 4.88
N GLY A 111 5.73 7.91 4.94
CA GLY A 111 5.44 8.90 5.97
C GLY A 111 5.75 10.34 5.56
N ASP A 112 6.04 11.18 6.54
CA ASP A 112 6.26 12.61 6.37
C ASP A 112 7.70 12.90 5.92
N ASN A 113 7.83 13.55 4.77
CA ASN A 113 9.12 13.90 4.16
C ASN A 113 9.26 15.42 4.05
N PRO A 114 10.36 16.01 4.50
CA PRO A 114 10.53 17.45 4.49
C PRO A 114 10.73 17.98 3.07
N ILE A 115 9.92 18.96 2.68
CA ILE A 115 10.08 19.78 1.49
C ILE A 115 10.37 21.21 1.90
N GLU A 116 11.06 21.97 1.06
CA GLU A 116 11.53 23.30 1.39
C GLU A 116 11.10 24.31 0.35
N ILE A 117 10.55 25.44 0.81
CA ILE A 117 10.34 26.62 0.00
C ILE A 117 11.32 27.70 0.40
N LYS A 118 11.58 28.61 -0.52
CA LYS A 118 12.27 29.85 -0.26
C LYS A 118 11.56 31.01 -0.96
N TYR A 119 11.53 32.16 -0.31
CA TYR A 119 10.92 33.37 -0.86
C TYR A 119 11.70 34.61 -0.45
N ARG A 120 11.59 35.65 -1.24
CA ARG A 120 12.17 36.97 -0.97
C ARG A 120 11.35 38.07 -1.62
N TYR A 121 11.60 39.32 -1.23
CA TYR A 121 11.00 40.50 -1.81
C TYR A 121 12.06 41.55 -2.19
N SER A 122 11.73 42.52 -3.04
CA SER A 122 12.68 43.49 -3.59
C SER A 122 13.48 44.28 -2.59
N GLY A 123 13.02 44.43 -1.37
CA GLY A 123 13.72 45.12 -0.28
C GLY A 123 14.65 44.23 0.56
N ASN A 124 14.69 42.92 0.28
CA ASN A 124 15.50 41.92 0.97
C ASN A 124 16.18 40.99 -0.02
N GLU A 125 17.54 41.08 -0.09
CA GLU A 125 18.30 40.19 -0.98
C GLU A 125 18.41 38.76 -0.44
N ALA A 126 18.22 38.55 0.87
CA ALA A 126 18.28 37.25 1.49
C ALA A 126 16.96 36.49 1.27
N TYR A 127 17.06 35.21 0.95
CA TYR A 127 15.89 34.32 0.93
C TYR A 127 15.52 33.92 2.36
N GLU A 128 14.24 33.99 2.64
CA GLU A 128 13.63 33.30 3.77
C GLU A 128 13.28 31.88 3.36
N THR A 129 13.54 30.92 4.23
CA THR A 129 13.35 29.51 3.96
C THR A 129 12.37 28.91 4.97
N LYS A 130 11.43 28.09 4.51
CA LYS A 130 10.49 27.37 5.37
C LYS A 130 10.35 25.93 4.91
N GLN A 131 10.23 25.02 5.87
CA GLN A 131 10.01 23.60 5.61
C GLN A 131 8.58 23.20 5.91
N PHE A 132 8.08 22.23 5.14
CA PHE A 132 6.78 21.61 5.29
C PHE A 132 6.95 20.11 5.10
N ASP A 133 6.01 19.34 5.62
CA ASP A 133 6.00 17.89 5.49
C ASP A 133 5.08 17.48 4.33
N LEU A 134 5.64 16.74 3.38
CA LEU A 134 4.91 16.05 2.32
C LEU A 134 4.65 14.62 2.78
N ASN A 135 3.37 14.25 2.93
CA ASN A 135 3.01 12.90 3.31
C ASN A 135 3.05 11.98 2.09
N ILE A 136 3.91 10.97 2.17
CA ILE A 136 4.14 9.99 1.09
C ILE A 136 3.80 8.61 1.62
N LYS A 137 3.17 7.78 0.81
CA LYS A 137 2.88 6.39 1.14
C LYS A 137 3.42 5.47 0.06
N ASP A 138 4.14 4.44 0.50
CA ASP A 138 4.45 3.31 -0.36
C ASP A 138 3.25 2.35 -0.38
N THR A 139 2.54 2.32 -1.49
CA THR A 139 1.38 1.44 -1.69
C THR A 139 1.71 0.26 -2.58
N ARG A 140 2.99 0.12 -2.97
CA ARG A 140 3.42 -0.97 -3.83
C ARG A 140 3.44 -2.27 -3.05
N ALA A 141 2.66 -3.23 -3.50
CA ALA A 141 2.83 -4.61 -3.09
C ALA A 141 3.79 -5.29 -4.06
N ASP A 142 4.66 -6.12 -3.54
CA ASP A 142 5.47 -7.05 -4.31
C ASP A 142 5.22 -8.47 -3.81
N PHE A 143 5.38 -9.44 -4.69
CA PHE A 143 5.00 -10.81 -4.40
C PHE A 143 6.12 -11.76 -4.77
N GLU A 144 6.36 -12.70 -3.88
CA GLU A 144 7.05 -13.95 -4.19
C GLU A 144 6.00 -15.03 -4.42
N ILE A 145 6.14 -15.79 -5.51
CA ILE A 145 5.20 -16.85 -5.89
C ILE A 145 5.95 -18.09 -6.35
N HIS A 146 5.50 -19.25 -5.90
CA HIS A 146 6.03 -20.54 -6.34
C HIS A 146 4.95 -21.62 -6.37
N VAL A 147 5.25 -22.73 -7.04
CA VAL A 147 4.37 -23.90 -7.01
C VAL A 147 4.61 -24.68 -5.72
N LYS A 148 3.65 -24.61 -4.79
CA LYS A 148 3.68 -25.35 -3.52
C LYS A 148 3.46 -26.83 -3.72
N ASN A 149 2.49 -27.18 -4.56
CA ASN A 149 2.11 -28.58 -4.80
C ASN A 149 1.48 -28.76 -6.18
N TYR A 150 1.63 -29.96 -6.72
CA TYR A 150 0.90 -30.43 -7.87
C TYR A 150 0.44 -31.89 -7.66
N ASN A 151 -0.86 -32.09 -7.63
CA ASN A 151 -1.44 -33.42 -7.53
C ASN A 151 -1.73 -33.99 -8.94
N ILE A 152 -0.93 -34.94 -9.35
CA ILE A 152 -1.03 -35.57 -10.70
C ILE A 152 -2.35 -36.30 -10.90
N ALA A 153 -2.95 -36.88 -9.83
CA ALA A 153 -4.18 -37.64 -9.93
C ALA A 153 -5.41 -36.74 -10.09
N THR A 154 -5.48 -35.65 -9.31
CA THR A 154 -6.59 -34.68 -9.37
C THR A 154 -6.32 -33.54 -10.35
N LYS A 155 -5.09 -33.39 -10.85
CA LYS A 155 -4.63 -32.30 -11.71
C LYS A 155 -4.80 -30.94 -11.07
N ILE A 156 -4.68 -30.85 -9.75
CA ILE A 156 -4.72 -29.58 -9.03
C ILE A 156 -3.29 -29.11 -8.81
N ILE A 157 -3.00 -27.89 -9.30
CA ILE A 157 -1.80 -27.14 -9.01
C ILE A 157 -2.13 -26.08 -7.97
N THR A 158 -1.30 -26.00 -6.92
CA THR A 158 -1.40 -25.02 -5.83
C THR A 158 -0.23 -24.07 -5.92
N PHE A 159 -0.52 -22.79 -6.10
CA PHE A 159 0.47 -21.71 -5.97
C PHE A 159 0.46 -21.19 -4.54
N GLU A 160 1.63 -20.92 -3.98
CA GLU A 160 1.79 -20.17 -2.74
C GLU A 160 2.30 -18.78 -3.09
N ILE A 161 1.64 -17.78 -2.55
CA ILE A 161 1.87 -16.37 -2.81
C ILE A 161 2.19 -15.70 -1.48
N LEU A 162 3.35 -15.08 -1.36
CA LEU A 162 3.79 -14.27 -0.23
C LEU A 162 3.77 -12.81 -0.63
N ASN A 163 3.11 -11.96 0.14
CA ASN A 163 3.24 -10.51 0.01
C ASN A 163 4.54 -10.06 0.68
N ILE A 164 5.56 -9.74 -0.13
CA ILE A 164 6.85 -9.24 0.35
C ILE A 164 6.91 -7.71 0.38
N GLY A 165 5.82 -7.03 -0.01
CA GLY A 165 5.68 -5.58 0.09
C GLY A 165 5.41 -5.12 1.52
N GLU A 166 5.59 -3.83 1.77
CA GLU A 166 5.35 -3.23 3.10
C GLU A 166 3.88 -2.92 3.37
N SER A 167 3.03 -2.94 2.33
CA SER A 167 1.61 -2.59 2.43
C SER A 167 0.71 -3.82 2.37
N ASP A 168 -0.35 -3.79 3.17
CA ASP A 168 -1.46 -4.73 3.08
C ASP A 168 -2.23 -4.51 1.78
N ILE A 169 -2.80 -5.59 1.24
CA ILE A 169 -3.59 -5.56 0.01
C ILE A 169 -4.95 -6.21 0.22
N GLU A 170 -5.92 -5.74 -0.56
CA GLU A 170 -7.29 -6.26 -0.54
C GLU A 170 -7.65 -6.92 -1.88
N ALA A 171 -8.61 -7.84 -1.82
CA ALA A 171 -9.24 -8.48 -2.98
C ALA A 171 -8.22 -9.06 -3.98
N LEU A 172 -7.18 -9.74 -3.48
CA LEU A 172 -6.19 -10.42 -4.32
C LEU A 172 -6.87 -11.44 -5.23
N THR A 173 -6.62 -11.32 -6.51
CA THR A 173 -7.08 -12.24 -7.54
C THR A 173 -5.88 -12.77 -8.29
N VAL A 174 -5.75 -14.09 -8.32
CA VAL A 174 -4.73 -14.80 -9.07
C VAL A 174 -5.33 -15.25 -10.40
N GLU A 175 -4.69 -14.89 -11.50
CA GLU A 175 -5.11 -15.27 -12.85
C GLU A 175 -3.96 -15.95 -13.57
N ILE A 176 -4.26 -17.07 -14.24
CA ILE A 176 -3.33 -17.71 -15.15
C ILE A 176 -3.79 -17.36 -16.58
N PRO A 177 -3.11 -16.42 -17.26
CA PRO A 177 -3.44 -16.08 -18.64
C PRO A 177 -3.26 -17.29 -19.55
N LYS A 178 -3.98 -17.29 -20.69
CA LYS A 178 -3.81 -18.34 -21.70
C LYS A 178 -2.38 -18.34 -22.22
N GLN A 179 -1.72 -19.47 -22.11
CA GLN A 179 -0.33 -19.67 -22.50
C GLN A 179 -0.10 -21.13 -22.93
N GLU A 180 1.06 -21.43 -23.52
CA GLU A 180 1.32 -22.75 -24.10
C GLU A 180 1.64 -23.81 -23.03
N ASN A 181 2.35 -23.42 -21.96
CA ASN A 181 2.91 -24.36 -20.98
C ASN A 181 1.91 -24.87 -19.93
N ILE A 182 0.65 -24.42 -19.96
CA ILE A 182 -0.36 -24.86 -19.01
C ILE A 182 -1.76 -24.79 -19.61
N VAL A 183 -2.51 -25.87 -19.49
CA VAL A 183 -3.92 -25.92 -19.88
C VAL A 183 -4.76 -25.90 -18.62
N ILE A 184 -5.51 -24.83 -18.42
CA ILE A 184 -6.45 -24.68 -17.30
C ILE A 184 -7.77 -25.35 -17.65
N LYS A 185 -8.32 -26.08 -16.68
CA LYS A 185 -9.68 -26.61 -16.74
C LYS A 185 -10.56 -25.84 -15.75
N GLY A 186 -11.67 -25.30 -16.23
CA GLY A 186 -12.54 -24.46 -15.42
C GLY A 186 -12.11 -22.99 -15.38
N SER A 187 -12.16 -22.36 -14.21
CA SER A 187 -11.78 -20.95 -14.07
C SER A 187 -10.27 -20.76 -14.11
N ASN A 188 -9.81 -19.81 -14.91
CA ASN A 188 -8.42 -19.36 -14.91
C ASN A 188 -8.15 -18.27 -13.86
N ARG A 189 -9.13 -17.95 -13.00
CA ARG A 189 -9.04 -16.97 -11.91
C ARG A 189 -9.44 -17.59 -10.59
N ASN A 190 -8.71 -17.24 -9.56
CA ASN A 190 -9.00 -17.57 -8.18
C ASN A 190 -8.97 -16.29 -7.34
N ILE A 191 -10.05 -15.99 -6.62
CA ILE A 191 -10.14 -14.84 -5.72
C ILE A 191 -9.72 -15.33 -4.34
N VAL A 192 -8.63 -14.80 -3.85
CA VAL A 192 -8.04 -15.20 -2.56
C VAL A 192 -8.56 -14.34 -1.41
N GLY A 193 -8.77 -13.04 -1.64
CA GLY A 193 -9.18 -12.07 -0.64
C GLY A 193 -8.04 -11.15 -0.21
N ASP A 194 -8.05 -10.77 1.05
CA ASP A 194 -7.07 -9.85 1.61
C ASP A 194 -5.78 -10.59 1.97
N LEU A 195 -4.65 -9.89 1.91
CA LEU A 195 -3.34 -10.45 2.26
C LEU A 195 -2.47 -9.35 2.86
N ASP A 196 -2.16 -9.50 4.14
CA ASP A 196 -1.34 -8.54 4.88
C ASP A 196 0.14 -8.61 4.45
N SER A 197 0.91 -7.58 4.78
CA SER A 197 2.35 -7.55 4.56
C SER A 197 3.02 -8.72 5.29
N ASN A 198 3.97 -9.39 4.62
CA ASN A 198 4.68 -10.58 5.09
C ASN A 198 3.79 -11.81 5.38
N GLU A 199 2.54 -11.82 4.93
CA GLU A 199 1.68 -12.99 4.97
C GLU A 199 1.66 -13.74 3.65
N TYR A 200 1.32 -15.04 3.70
CA TYR A 200 1.19 -15.88 2.53
C TYR A 200 -0.21 -16.49 2.43
N THR A 201 -0.57 -16.81 1.20
CA THR A 201 -1.83 -17.47 0.87
C THR A 201 -1.62 -18.51 -0.23
N THR A 202 -2.68 -19.24 -0.59
CA THR A 202 -2.62 -20.23 -1.66
C THR A 202 -3.76 -20.05 -2.66
N ALA A 203 -3.47 -20.37 -3.93
CA ALA A 203 -4.46 -20.38 -5.00
C ALA A 203 -4.39 -21.71 -5.76
N ASP A 204 -5.51 -22.41 -5.85
CA ASP A 204 -5.64 -23.71 -6.50
C ASP A 204 -6.27 -23.57 -7.89
N PHE A 205 -5.73 -24.33 -8.85
CA PHE A 205 -6.28 -24.43 -10.21
C PHE A 205 -6.30 -25.88 -10.67
N GLU A 206 -7.37 -26.28 -11.34
CA GLU A 206 -7.38 -27.54 -12.07
C GLU A 206 -6.64 -27.31 -13.40
N ALA A 207 -5.46 -27.90 -13.56
CA ALA A 207 -4.56 -27.62 -14.65
C ALA A 207 -3.71 -28.83 -15.07
N ALA A 208 -3.29 -28.82 -16.33
CA ALA A 208 -2.27 -29.71 -16.84
C ALA A 208 -1.06 -28.85 -17.24
N PRO A 209 -0.10 -28.62 -16.32
CA PRO A 209 1.15 -27.90 -16.61
C PRO A 209 2.16 -28.79 -17.31
N GLU A 210 2.95 -28.19 -18.19
CA GLU A 210 4.21 -28.74 -18.73
C GLU A 210 5.40 -28.10 -18.00
N ASP A 211 6.56 -28.79 -18.02
CA ASP A 211 7.76 -28.27 -17.40
C ASP A 211 8.21 -26.96 -18.07
N GLY A 212 8.45 -25.92 -17.29
CA GLY A 212 8.84 -24.61 -17.77
C GLY A 212 8.26 -23.46 -16.95
N GLU A 213 8.37 -22.24 -17.49
CA GLU A 213 7.87 -21.03 -16.85
C GLU A 213 6.34 -20.86 -17.08
N ILE A 214 5.62 -20.59 -16.01
CA ILE A 214 4.20 -20.25 -16.02
C ILE A 214 4.08 -18.78 -15.65
N ASN A 215 3.48 -17.97 -16.52
CA ASN A 215 3.14 -16.60 -16.21
C ASN A 215 1.87 -16.56 -15.37
N VAL A 216 1.93 -15.88 -14.24
CA VAL A 216 0.82 -15.67 -13.30
C VAL A 216 0.61 -14.18 -13.15
N LYS A 217 -0.63 -13.73 -13.32
CA LYS A 217 -1.04 -12.35 -13.11
C LYS A 217 -1.74 -12.22 -11.77
N LEU A 218 -1.21 -11.37 -10.92
CA LEU A 218 -1.81 -10.99 -9.64
C LEU A 218 -2.51 -9.64 -9.80
N THR A 219 -3.76 -9.53 -9.38
CA THR A 219 -4.51 -8.27 -9.40
C THR A 219 -5.05 -8.03 -8.00
N TYR A 220 -4.79 -6.86 -7.43
CA TYR A 220 -5.11 -6.52 -6.05
C TYR A 220 -5.56 -5.06 -5.93
N THR A 221 -6.21 -4.72 -4.85
CA THR A 221 -6.51 -3.34 -4.45
C THR A 221 -5.49 -2.91 -3.40
N ASP A 222 -4.83 -1.77 -3.63
CA ASP A 222 -3.85 -1.24 -2.70
C ASP A 222 -4.52 -0.45 -1.54
N SER A 223 -3.69 0.03 -0.61
CA SER A 223 -4.16 0.74 0.60
C SER A 223 -4.80 2.11 0.33
N ILE A 224 -4.83 2.59 -0.92
CA ILE A 224 -5.55 3.80 -1.35
C ILE A 224 -6.74 3.49 -2.27
N ASN A 225 -7.21 2.22 -2.28
CA ASN A 225 -8.31 1.71 -3.11
C ASN A 225 -8.06 1.76 -4.62
N GLU A 226 -6.80 1.76 -5.07
CA GLU A 226 -6.45 1.66 -6.49
C GLU A 226 -6.25 0.20 -6.89
N ARG A 227 -6.87 -0.20 -8.04
CA ARG A 227 -6.75 -1.56 -8.56
C ARG A 227 -5.49 -1.72 -9.38
N ARG A 228 -4.53 -2.51 -8.88
CA ARG A 228 -3.23 -2.74 -9.51
C ARG A 228 -3.07 -4.16 -10.01
N SER A 229 -2.12 -4.36 -10.91
CA SER A 229 -1.77 -5.72 -11.36
C SER A 229 -0.27 -5.85 -11.59
N VAL A 230 0.26 -7.02 -11.23
CA VAL A 230 1.64 -7.42 -11.46
C VAL A 230 1.68 -8.81 -12.08
N ALA A 231 2.60 -9.03 -12.99
CA ALA A 231 2.85 -10.34 -13.59
C ALA A 231 4.13 -10.94 -12.99
N LYS A 232 4.09 -12.21 -12.65
CA LYS A 232 5.24 -12.99 -12.13
C LYS A 232 5.39 -14.27 -12.94
N ASN A 233 6.63 -14.68 -13.17
CA ASN A 233 6.94 -15.97 -13.79
C ASN A 233 7.29 -16.98 -12.71
N VAL A 234 6.66 -18.15 -12.78
CA VAL A 234 6.85 -19.25 -11.83
C VAL A 234 7.35 -20.47 -12.58
N TYR A 235 8.46 -21.04 -12.16
CA TYR A 235 9.00 -22.24 -12.76
C TYR A 235 8.31 -23.48 -12.22
N PHE A 236 7.75 -24.30 -13.12
CA PHE A 236 7.19 -25.61 -12.81
C PHE A 236 8.11 -26.72 -13.30
N ASN A 237 8.33 -27.73 -12.45
CA ASN A 237 9.04 -28.95 -12.82
C ASN A 237 8.30 -30.15 -12.21
N SER A 238 7.76 -31.01 -13.08
CA SER A 238 6.97 -32.16 -12.70
C SER A 238 7.73 -33.19 -11.83
N GLU A 239 9.05 -33.26 -11.98
CA GLU A 239 9.91 -34.18 -11.21
C GLU A 239 9.81 -33.94 -9.70
N TYR A 240 9.64 -32.67 -9.28
CA TYR A 240 9.56 -32.32 -7.86
C TYR A 240 8.29 -32.84 -7.19
N PHE A 241 7.28 -33.25 -7.97
CA PHE A 241 5.99 -33.70 -7.48
C PHE A 241 5.74 -35.20 -7.74
N LYS A 242 6.63 -35.87 -8.51
CA LYS A 242 6.61 -37.31 -8.70
C LYS A 242 6.98 -38.01 -7.37
N GLY A 243 6.10 -38.82 -6.85
CA GLY A 243 6.34 -39.57 -5.62
C GLY A 243 5.56 -39.06 -4.39
N ARG A 244 5.06 -37.85 -4.39
CA ARG A 244 4.18 -37.36 -3.28
C ARG A 244 2.81 -38.07 -3.26
N VAL A 245 2.40 -38.71 -4.35
CA VAL A 245 1.16 -39.49 -4.46
C VAL A 245 1.24 -40.83 -3.72
N ALA A 246 2.46 -41.32 -3.39
CA ALA A 246 2.66 -42.64 -2.77
C ALA A 246 2.33 -42.68 -1.27
N ASP A 247 2.22 -41.54 -0.61
CA ASP A 247 2.02 -41.48 0.85
C ASP A 247 0.56 -41.33 1.32
N GLN A 248 -0.41 -41.23 0.40
CA GLN A 248 -1.80 -41.48 0.78
C GLN A 248 -2.05 -42.99 0.92
N LYS A 249 -1.38 -43.62 1.89
CA LYS A 249 -1.69 -44.94 2.35
C LYS A 249 -3.11 -44.90 2.88
N SER A 250 -4.05 -45.31 2.04
CA SER A 250 -5.44 -45.54 2.44
C SER A 250 -5.37 -46.39 3.71
N SER A 251 -5.67 -45.79 4.85
CA SER A 251 -5.73 -46.49 6.11
C SER A 251 -6.85 -47.50 6.02
N ASN A 252 -6.53 -48.76 5.74
CA ASN A 252 -7.45 -49.89 5.79
C ASN A 252 -7.98 -50.20 7.19
N THR A 253 -7.79 -49.29 8.13
CA THR A 253 -8.23 -49.42 9.55
C THR A 253 -9.73 -49.70 9.62
N GLY A 254 -10.54 -49.11 8.76
CA GLY A 254 -11.97 -49.40 8.68
C GLY A 254 -12.31 -50.85 8.26
N TRP A 255 -11.52 -51.40 7.34
CA TRP A 255 -11.67 -52.79 6.92
C TRP A 255 -11.33 -53.79 8.01
N TYR A 256 -10.26 -53.57 8.78
CA TYR A 256 -9.89 -54.41 9.91
C TYR A 256 -10.94 -54.33 11.03
N LEU A 257 -11.49 -53.16 11.34
CA LEU A 257 -12.60 -53.00 12.29
C LEU A 257 -13.86 -53.78 11.82
N PHE A 258 -14.19 -53.72 10.55
CA PHE A 258 -15.32 -54.45 9.98
C PHE A 258 -15.15 -55.98 10.16
N ILE A 259 -13.95 -56.51 9.85
CA ILE A 259 -13.65 -57.96 10.02
C ILE A 259 -13.79 -58.36 11.47
N LEU A 260 -13.30 -57.52 12.42
CA LEU A 260 -13.37 -57.82 13.86
C LEU A 260 -14.81 -57.87 14.38
N VAL A 261 -15.66 -56.95 13.92
CA VAL A 261 -17.10 -56.93 14.28
C VAL A 261 -17.83 -58.13 13.69
N VAL A 262 -17.60 -58.46 12.43
CA VAL A 262 -18.23 -59.63 11.79
C VAL A 262 -17.76 -60.93 12.43
N GLY A 263 -16.45 -61.07 12.71
CA GLY A 263 -15.92 -62.22 13.42
C GLY A 263 -16.50 -62.38 14.82
N GLY A 264 -16.66 -61.26 15.56
CA GLY A 264 -17.31 -61.27 16.90
C GLY A 264 -18.77 -61.70 16.85
N LEU A 265 -19.52 -61.26 15.87
CA LEU A 265 -20.93 -61.67 15.69
C LEU A 265 -21.06 -63.16 15.34
N ILE A 266 -20.20 -63.67 14.47
CA ILE A 266 -20.14 -65.09 14.12
C ILE A 266 -19.77 -65.92 15.36
N GLY A 267 -18.74 -65.52 16.09
CA GLY A 267 -18.33 -66.18 17.34
C GLY A 267 -19.45 -66.20 18.39
N TYR A 268 -20.13 -65.06 18.57
CA TYR A 268 -21.29 -64.98 19.47
C TYR A 268 -22.45 -65.88 19.03
N TYR A 269 -22.73 -65.99 17.75
CA TYR A 269 -23.75 -66.89 17.21
C TYR A 269 -23.44 -68.35 17.49
N PHE A 270 -22.20 -68.80 17.28
CA PHE A 270 -21.76 -70.19 17.60
C PHE A 270 -21.75 -70.46 19.08
N TYR A 271 -21.29 -69.50 19.90
CA TYR A 271 -21.34 -69.64 21.37
C TYR A 271 -22.76 -69.78 21.87
N ARG A 272 -23.70 -69.00 21.40
CA ARG A 272 -25.13 -69.11 21.76
C ARG A 272 -25.72 -70.44 21.35
N ARG A 273 -25.36 -70.97 20.18
CA ARG A 273 -25.81 -72.25 19.66
C ARG A 273 -25.22 -73.40 20.48
N TYR A 274 -23.96 -73.33 20.90
CA TYR A 274 -23.31 -74.28 21.73
C TYR A 274 -23.96 -74.36 23.15
N LYS A 275 -24.19 -73.19 23.75
CA LYS A 275 -24.87 -73.12 25.05
C LYS A 275 -26.28 -73.69 25.01
N LYS A 276 -27.02 -73.52 23.96
CA LYS A 276 -28.37 -74.10 23.73
C LYS A 276 -28.27 -75.62 23.60
N LYS A 277 -27.27 -76.13 22.91
CA LYS A 277 -27.08 -77.62 22.80
C LYS A 277 -26.76 -78.25 24.14
N LYS A 278 -25.82 -77.61 24.87
CA LYS A 278 -25.42 -78.13 26.23
C LYS A 278 -26.62 -78.14 27.20
N ALA A 279 -27.43 -77.13 27.21
CA ALA A 279 -28.64 -77.03 28.03
C ALA A 279 -29.69 -78.12 27.65
N ARG A 280 -29.79 -78.49 26.38
CA ARG A 280 -30.68 -79.61 25.95
C ARG A 280 -30.14 -80.96 26.34
N GLU A 281 -28.83 -81.18 26.34
CA GLU A 281 -28.22 -82.47 26.80
C GLU A 281 -28.35 -82.61 28.26
N GLU A 282 -28.23 -81.57 29.07
CA GLU A 282 -28.43 -81.62 30.55
C GLU A 282 -29.90 -81.94 30.92
N HIS A 283 -30.85 -81.35 30.17
CA HIS A 283 -32.27 -81.67 30.32
C HIS A 283 -32.59 -83.18 29.97
N ARG A 284 -31.89 -83.74 28.97
CA ARG A 284 -32.09 -85.14 28.53
C ARG A 284 -31.47 -86.16 29.49
N LYS A 285 -30.54 -85.75 30.33
CA LYS A 285 -29.92 -86.62 31.37
C LYS A 285 -30.67 -86.61 32.69
N ARG A 286 -31.69 -85.77 32.83
CA ARG A 286 -32.50 -85.66 34.07
C ARG A 286 -33.88 -86.37 33.98
N HIS A 287 -34.16 -86.92 32.81
CA HIS A 287 -35.32 -87.82 32.57
C HIS A 287 -34.80 -89.19 32.09
#